data_0fc72f96a4fe33d58affd0769df5799d
#
_entry.id   0fc72f96a4fe33d58affd0769df5799d
#
_cell.length_a   1.000
_cell.length_b   1.000
_cell.length_c   1.000
_cell.angle_alpha   90.00
_cell.angle_beta   90.00
_cell.angle_gamma   90.00
#
_symmetry.space_group_name_H-M   'P 1'
#
loop_
_entity.id
_entity.type
_entity.pdbx_description
1 polymer ?
#
loop_
_entity_poly.entity_id
_entity_poly.type
_entity_poly.pdbx_seq_one_letter_code
_entity_poly.pdbx_strand_id
1 'polypeptide(L)'
;MNQKPRILITMGDVAGVGPEIIVKAWDEILAFCDPVVVGDPVWLEKAIHLINKNAKVQVINEPEQATPLPNLISCANIKTSDLSTVKICYINASAGKAAHDYLIQSIDWALQKRATAIVTAPLHKEGLHLAGLNYPGHTEILASRTKAPEHVMILALPELAVAHVTLHLALRNVFDELSVERIVARAQLLENLLTKVLGRTPRIALAALNPHGSDGGLFGNEEQTIIQPAANICKQQGMTVSGPIPADTLFLRASQGEFDGVVAMYHDQGHIALKLLGQRRAVNITAGLPIIRTSVAHGTAYDIAWKGMADESSLVSAAKWAVKLGS
;
A
#
# COMPACT_ATOMS: atom_id res chain seq x y z
N MET A 1 -17.12 23.41 -10.57
CA MET A 1 -16.48 22.13 -10.93
C MET A 1 -15.81 21.63 -9.65
N ASN A 2 -16.13 20.42 -9.19
CA ASN A 2 -15.41 19.86 -8.04
C ASN A 2 -13.94 19.70 -8.42
N GLN A 3 -13.05 20.33 -7.67
CA GLN A 3 -11.61 20.21 -7.87
C GLN A 3 -11.21 18.74 -7.62
N LYS A 4 -10.47 18.14 -8.57
CA LYS A 4 -9.96 16.78 -8.39
C LYS A 4 -9.07 16.71 -7.16
N PRO A 5 -9.06 15.57 -6.42
CA PRO A 5 -8.19 15.43 -5.25
C PRO A 5 -6.72 15.43 -5.68
N ARG A 6 -5.88 16.16 -4.94
CA ARG A 6 -4.43 16.18 -5.15
C ARG A 6 -3.80 14.95 -4.52
N ILE A 7 -3.05 14.19 -5.31
CA ILE A 7 -2.37 12.96 -4.88
C ILE A 7 -0.87 13.12 -5.07
N LEU A 8 -0.10 12.95 -4.00
CA LEU A 8 1.37 12.91 -4.07
C LEU A 8 1.82 11.50 -4.46
N ILE A 9 2.66 11.39 -5.49
CA ILE A 9 3.21 10.12 -5.94
C ILE A 9 4.72 10.15 -5.71
N THR A 10 5.23 9.45 -4.68
CA THR A 10 6.67 9.40 -4.46
C THR A 10 7.35 8.56 -5.52
N MET A 11 8.48 9.04 -6.04
CA MET A 11 9.23 8.34 -7.09
C MET A 11 9.84 7.02 -6.61
N GLY A 12 10.07 6.89 -5.29
CA GLY A 12 10.73 5.72 -4.71
C GLY A 12 12.21 5.65 -5.11
N ASP A 13 12.72 4.42 -5.25
CA ASP A 13 14.10 4.20 -5.70
C ASP A 13 14.24 4.50 -7.20
N VAL A 14 15.02 5.54 -7.53
CA VAL A 14 15.23 5.98 -8.90
C VAL A 14 15.90 4.93 -9.78
N ALA A 15 16.67 4.02 -9.21
CA ALA A 15 17.33 2.91 -9.94
C ALA A 15 16.37 1.76 -10.29
N GLY A 16 15.17 1.73 -9.70
CA GLY A 16 14.13 0.72 -9.91
C GLY A 16 13.06 1.14 -10.93
N VAL A 17 11.92 0.44 -10.89
CA VAL A 17 10.78 0.67 -11.82
C VAL A 17 9.96 1.92 -11.49
N GLY A 18 10.18 2.59 -10.35
CA GLY A 18 9.36 3.71 -9.89
C GLY A 18 9.14 4.80 -10.93
N PRO A 19 10.19 5.42 -11.49
CA PRO A 19 10.05 6.44 -12.52
C PRO A 19 9.30 5.96 -13.77
N GLU A 20 9.57 4.73 -14.21
CA GLU A 20 8.96 4.12 -15.40
C GLU A 20 7.45 3.94 -15.25
N ILE A 21 7.00 3.34 -14.14
CA ILE A 21 5.57 3.10 -13.90
C ILE A 21 4.79 4.39 -13.69
N ILE A 22 5.41 5.45 -13.14
CA ILE A 22 4.79 6.77 -12.99
C ILE A 22 4.49 7.37 -14.36
N VAL A 23 5.45 7.36 -15.27
CA VAL A 23 5.29 7.92 -16.62
C VAL A 23 4.24 7.16 -17.41
N LYS A 24 4.21 5.82 -17.30
CA LYS A 24 3.20 4.98 -17.96
C LYS A 24 1.80 5.21 -17.43
N ALA A 25 1.64 5.30 -16.11
CA ALA A 25 0.35 5.46 -15.44
C ALA A 25 -0.23 6.88 -15.58
N TRP A 26 0.55 7.87 -16.03
CA TRP A 26 0.23 9.29 -15.90
C TRP A 26 -1.15 9.67 -16.45
N ASP A 27 -1.46 9.30 -17.68
CA ASP A 27 -2.71 9.70 -18.35
C ASP A 27 -3.93 9.08 -17.66
N GLU A 28 -3.82 7.81 -17.21
CA GLU A 28 -4.92 7.16 -16.52
C GLU A 28 -5.15 7.76 -15.12
N ILE A 29 -4.08 8.08 -14.39
CA ILE A 29 -4.18 8.70 -13.06
C ILE A 29 -4.74 10.13 -13.18
N LEU A 30 -4.30 10.89 -14.20
CA LEU A 30 -4.78 12.25 -14.46
C LEU A 30 -6.29 12.31 -14.76
N ALA A 31 -6.89 11.23 -15.24
CA ALA A 31 -8.32 11.18 -15.50
C ALA A 31 -9.18 11.39 -14.23
N PHE A 32 -8.71 10.99 -13.04
CA PHE A 32 -9.50 11.01 -11.80
C PHE A 32 -8.89 11.79 -10.62
N CYS A 33 -7.65 12.25 -10.70
CA CYS A 33 -7.04 13.12 -9.67
C CYS A 33 -6.06 14.12 -10.28
N ASP A 34 -5.52 15.04 -9.46
CA ASP A 34 -4.44 15.95 -9.78
C ASP A 34 -3.14 15.39 -9.21
N PRO A 35 -2.38 14.57 -9.99
CA PRO A 35 -1.18 13.92 -9.51
C PRO A 35 0.01 14.88 -9.46
N VAL A 36 0.81 14.78 -8.40
CA VAL A 36 2.09 15.48 -8.23
C VAL A 36 3.16 14.45 -7.93
N VAL A 37 4.15 14.33 -8.81
CA VAL A 37 5.32 13.49 -8.55
C VAL A 37 6.20 14.17 -7.49
N VAL A 38 6.62 13.43 -6.48
CA VAL A 38 7.58 13.88 -5.47
C VAL A 38 8.87 13.12 -5.70
N GLY A 39 9.90 13.81 -6.25
CA GLY A 39 11.08 13.11 -6.71
C GLY A 39 12.14 14.00 -7.34
N ASP A 40 12.86 13.45 -8.28
CA ASP A 40 13.92 14.11 -9.05
C ASP A 40 13.46 14.32 -10.51
N PRO A 41 13.43 15.58 -11.00
CA PRO A 41 13.00 15.89 -12.36
C PRO A 41 13.87 15.24 -13.44
N VAL A 42 15.18 15.11 -13.22
CA VAL A 42 16.11 14.53 -14.22
C VAL A 42 15.84 13.05 -14.41
N TRP A 43 15.58 12.33 -13.33
CA TRP A 43 15.24 10.91 -13.43
C TRP A 43 13.85 10.70 -14.05
N LEU A 44 12.93 11.62 -13.84
CA LEU A 44 11.62 11.58 -14.49
C LEU A 44 11.73 11.85 -16.00
N GLU A 45 12.57 12.80 -16.42
CA GLU A 45 12.86 13.06 -17.83
C GLU A 45 13.50 11.83 -18.52
N LYS A 46 14.44 11.16 -17.86
CA LYS A 46 15.01 9.89 -18.37
C LYS A 46 13.92 8.84 -18.60
N ALA A 47 12.94 8.72 -17.67
CA ALA A 47 11.83 7.79 -17.81
C ALA A 47 10.88 8.18 -18.96
N ILE A 48 10.60 9.48 -19.17
CA ILE A 48 9.82 9.98 -20.30
C ILE A 48 10.48 9.58 -21.63
N HIS A 49 11.81 9.75 -21.74
CA HIS A 49 12.55 9.34 -22.93
C HIS A 49 12.52 7.81 -23.12
N LEU A 50 12.71 7.04 -22.07
CA LEU A 50 12.65 5.57 -22.12
C LEU A 50 11.31 5.06 -22.67
N ILE A 51 10.21 5.63 -22.21
CA ILE A 51 8.82 5.24 -22.59
C ILE A 51 8.42 5.87 -23.95
N ASN A 52 9.23 6.78 -24.48
CA ASN A 52 8.92 7.55 -25.68
C ASN A 52 7.58 8.32 -25.56
N LYS A 53 7.31 8.84 -24.35
CA LYS A 53 6.09 9.64 -24.10
C LYS A 53 6.29 11.07 -24.55
N ASN A 54 5.32 11.61 -25.27
CA ASN A 54 5.32 13.04 -25.65
C ASN A 54 4.89 13.92 -24.47
N ALA A 55 5.78 14.09 -23.50
CA ALA A 55 5.56 14.91 -22.32
C ALA A 55 6.82 15.65 -21.89
N LYS A 56 6.65 16.70 -21.07
CA LYS A 56 7.71 17.47 -20.42
C LYS A 56 7.53 17.42 -18.91
N VAL A 57 8.60 17.66 -18.17
CA VAL A 57 8.54 17.82 -16.72
C VAL A 57 8.31 19.28 -16.38
N GLN A 58 7.28 19.55 -15.58
CA GLN A 58 7.11 20.83 -14.88
C GLN A 58 7.81 20.72 -13.53
N VAL A 59 8.94 21.38 -13.37
CA VAL A 59 9.64 21.43 -12.08
C VAL A 59 8.94 22.44 -11.18
N ILE A 60 8.54 21.97 -10.00
CA ILE A 60 7.89 22.78 -8.96
C ILE A 60 8.59 22.57 -7.61
N ASN A 61 8.38 23.49 -6.67
CA ASN A 61 8.89 23.37 -5.29
C ASN A 61 7.79 23.00 -4.30
N GLU A 62 6.54 23.32 -4.60
CA GLU A 62 5.39 23.17 -3.73
C GLU A 62 4.22 22.53 -4.49
N PRO A 63 3.44 21.62 -3.86
CA PRO A 63 2.39 20.89 -4.57
C PRO A 63 1.28 21.77 -5.16
N GLU A 64 1.07 22.97 -4.62
CA GLU A 64 0.07 23.93 -5.13
C GLU A 64 0.43 24.53 -6.49
N GLN A 65 1.69 24.49 -6.88
CA GLN A 65 2.18 24.99 -8.17
C GLN A 65 1.91 24.02 -9.31
N ALA A 66 1.44 22.81 -9.00
CA ALA A 66 1.20 21.77 -9.99
C ALA A 66 0.05 22.15 -10.94
N THR A 67 0.30 22.00 -12.23
CA THR A 67 -0.69 22.13 -13.31
C THR A 67 -0.60 20.91 -14.22
N PRO A 68 -0.96 19.69 -13.71
CA PRO A 68 -0.72 18.45 -14.44
C PRO A 68 -1.60 18.36 -15.69
N LEU A 69 -0.97 17.99 -16.80
CA LEU A 69 -1.63 17.76 -18.11
C LEU A 69 -1.10 16.46 -18.72
N PRO A 70 -1.75 15.89 -19.74
CA PRO A 70 -1.26 14.66 -20.39
C PRO A 70 0.18 14.79 -20.91
N ASN A 71 0.56 15.97 -21.39
CA ASN A 71 1.90 16.27 -21.89
C ASN A 71 2.77 17.08 -20.90
N LEU A 72 2.34 17.23 -19.65
CA LEU A 72 3.05 18.00 -18.63
C LEU A 72 2.98 17.27 -17.27
N ILE A 73 4.08 16.66 -16.85
CA ILE A 73 4.19 15.92 -15.59
C ILE A 73 4.75 16.86 -14.53
N SER A 74 3.92 17.24 -13.55
CA SER A 74 4.35 18.09 -12.43
C SER A 74 5.19 17.30 -11.44
N CYS A 75 6.46 17.72 -11.24
CA CYS A 75 7.42 17.09 -10.34
C CYS A 75 7.92 18.09 -9.30
N ALA A 76 7.62 17.82 -8.05
CA ALA A 76 8.20 18.54 -6.92
C ALA A 76 9.65 18.07 -6.72
N ASN A 77 10.59 18.99 -6.96
CA ASN A 77 12.03 18.70 -6.86
C ASN A 77 12.47 18.72 -5.40
N ILE A 78 12.74 17.55 -4.85
CA ILE A 78 13.18 17.43 -3.47
C ILE A 78 14.70 17.35 -3.39
N LYS A 79 15.30 18.27 -2.66
CA LYS A 79 16.73 18.25 -2.38
C LYS A 79 17.10 17.00 -1.58
N THR A 80 18.03 16.21 -2.11
CA THR A 80 18.52 14.98 -1.51
C THR A 80 20.00 14.77 -1.86
N SER A 81 20.52 13.56 -1.70
CA SER A 81 21.87 13.18 -2.11
C SER A 81 22.09 13.37 -3.62
N ASP A 82 23.33 13.52 -4.02
CA ASP A 82 23.69 13.52 -5.44
C ASP A 82 23.35 12.17 -6.10
N LEU A 83 22.50 12.23 -7.13
CA LEU A 83 22.05 11.08 -7.89
C LEU A 83 22.80 10.89 -9.21
N SER A 84 23.78 11.73 -9.53
CA SER A 84 24.53 11.68 -10.79
C SER A 84 25.32 10.38 -10.96
N THR A 85 25.74 9.78 -9.84
CA THR A 85 26.53 8.53 -9.81
C THR A 85 25.70 7.27 -9.67
N VAL A 86 24.36 7.40 -9.50
CA VAL A 86 23.48 6.25 -9.34
C VAL A 86 23.38 5.48 -10.66
N LYS A 87 23.66 4.17 -10.59
CA LYS A 87 23.49 3.25 -11.70
C LYS A 87 22.11 2.59 -11.63
N ILE A 88 21.42 2.54 -12.76
CA ILE A 88 20.14 1.83 -12.89
C ILE A 88 20.31 0.35 -12.56
N CYS A 89 19.31 -0.25 -11.92
CA CYS A 89 19.27 -1.67 -11.54
C CYS A 89 20.34 -2.07 -10.49
N TYR A 90 20.96 -1.12 -9.79
CA TYR A 90 21.92 -1.38 -8.73
C TYR A 90 21.49 -0.73 -7.42
N ILE A 91 21.68 -1.46 -6.33
CA ILE A 91 21.44 -0.96 -4.97
C ILE A 91 22.43 0.18 -4.68
N ASN A 92 21.91 1.30 -4.20
CA ASN A 92 22.73 2.48 -3.98
C ASN A 92 22.24 3.29 -2.77
N ALA A 93 23.16 3.76 -1.94
CA ALA A 93 22.86 4.56 -0.76
C ALA A 93 22.18 5.90 -1.10
N SER A 94 22.66 6.60 -2.16
CA SER A 94 22.07 7.87 -2.58
C SER A 94 20.62 7.68 -3.08
N ALA A 95 20.35 6.60 -3.83
CA ALA A 95 18.98 6.28 -4.27
C ALA A 95 18.06 5.93 -3.08
N GLY A 96 18.58 5.16 -2.10
CA GLY A 96 17.86 4.86 -0.86
C GLY A 96 17.55 6.11 -0.04
N LYS A 97 18.55 7.02 0.13
CA LYS A 97 18.37 8.31 0.80
C LYS A 97 17.32 9.18 0.10
N ALA A 98 17.39 9.26 -1.22
CA ALA A 98 16.43 10.02 -2.03
C ALA A 98 15.00 9.49 -1.87
N ALA A 99 14.81 8.17 -1.97
CA ALA A 99 13.50 7.55 -1.76
C ALA A 99 12.92 7.87 -0.37
N HIS A 100 13.76 7.88 0.67
CA HIS A 100 13.37 8.30 2.01
C HIS A 100 12.96 9.77 2.05
N ASP A 101 13.77 10.67 1.48
CA ASP A 101 13.51 12.12 1.53
C ASP A 101 12.22 12.49 0.78
N TYR A 102 11.95 11.85 -0.37
CA TYR A 102 10.68 12.00 -1.09
C TYR A 102 9.48 11.59 -0.23
N LEU A 103 9.62 10.48 0.50
CA LEU A 103 8.56 10.00 1.39
C LEU A 103 8.35 10.95 2.56
N ILE A 104 9.41 11.40 3.25
CA ILE A 104 9.33 12.34 4.39
C ILE A 104 8.63 13.62 3.96
N GLN A 105 9.05 14.21 2.84
CA GLN A 105 8.43 15.43 2.33
C GLN A 105 6.94 15.24 2.02
N SER A 106 6.59 14.10 1.42
CA SER A 106 5.19 13.77 1.12
C SER A 106 4.36 13.61 2.38
N ILE A 107 4.92 12.97 3.42
CA ILE A 107 4.25 12.84 4.73
C ILE A 107 4.00 14.21 5.34
N ASP A 108 5.00 15.11 5.33
CA ASP A 108 4.88 16.44 5.91
C ASP A 108 3.78 17.26 5.20
N TRP A 109 3.73 17.22 3.86
CA TRP A 109 2.67 17.88 3.10
C TRP A 109 1.28 17.27 3.35
N ALA A 110 1.19 15.95 3.47
CA ALA A 110 -0.09 15.30 3.78
C ALA A 110 -0.59 15.63 5.19
N LEU A 111 0.30 15.66 6.20
CA LEU A 111 -0.03 16.11 7.56
C LEU A 111 -0.50 17.56 7.60
N GLN A 112 0.05 18.41 6.74
CA GLN A 112 -0.37 19.81 6.55
C GLN A 112 -1.65 19.95 5.71
N LYS A 113 -2.28 18.83 5.29
CA LYS A 113 -3.48 18.79 4.44
C LYS A 113 -3.30 19.47 3.06
N ARG A 114 -2.08 19.51 2.56
CA ARG A 114 -1.74 20.08 1.24
C ARG A 114 -1.96 19.08 0.10
N ALA A 115 -2.22 17.83 0.44
CA ALA A 115 -2.63 16.78 -0.47
C ALA A 115 -3.63 15.87 0.22
N THR A 116 -4.47 15.20 -0.57
CA THR A 116 -5.49 14.26 -0.09
C THR A 116 -4.85 12.96 0.37
N ALA A 117 -3.85 12.46 -0.35
CA ALA A 117 -3.21 11.18 -0.06
C ALA A 117 -1.80 11.09 -0.67
N ILE A 118 -1.07 10.07 -0.21
CA ILE A 118 0.23 9.66 -0.75
C ILE A 118 0.10 8.30 -1.43
N VAL A 119 0.64 8.18 -2.63
CA VAL A 119 0.86 6.92 -3.35
C VAL A 119 2.37 6.69 -3.45
N THR A 120 2.87 5.56 -2.95
CA THR A 120 4.31 5.33 -2.98
C THR A 120 4.71 4.32 -4.05
N ALA A 121 5.65 4.70 -4.93
CA ALA A 121 6.41 3.76 -5.73
C ALA A 121 7.43 3.01 -4.85
N PRO A 122 8.02 1.90 -5.34
CA PRO A 122 8.85 1.04 -4.50
C PRO A 122 10.15 1.70 -4.06
N LEU A 123 10.60 1.41 -2.85
CA LEU A 123 11.94 1.69 -2.36
C LEU A 123 12.74 0.38 -2.15
N HIS A 124 14.07 0.48 -2.08
CA HIS A 124 14.94 -0.66 -1.79
C HIS A 124 15.41 -0.62 -0.33
N LYS A 125 15.10 -1.68 0.45
CA LYS A 125 15.42 -1.75 1.88
C LYS A 125 16.92 -1.69 2.16
N GLU A 126 17.71 -2.43 1.40
CA GLU A 126 19.17 -2.41 1.52
C GLU A 126 19.74 -1.04 1.14
N GLY A 127 19.15 -0.36 0.14
CA GLY A 127 19.52 1.02 -0.20
C GLY A 127 19.30 2.00 0.96
N LEU A 128 18.20 1.83 1.71
CA LEU A 128 17.96 2.60 2.95
C LEU A 128 19.04 2.30 3.99
N HIS A 129 19.35 1.02 4.23
CA HIS A 129 20.36 0.63 5.22
C HIS A 129 21.75 1.15 4.84
N LEU A 130 22.15 1.08 3.57
CA LEU A 130 23.41 1.66 3.08
C LEU A 130 23.48 3.19 3.26
N ALA A 131 22.32 3.85 3.27
CA ALA A 131 22.23 5.29 3.59
C ALA A 131 22.22 5.60 5.10
N GLY A 132 22.40 4.59 5.97
CA GLY A 132 22.35 4.73 7.42
C GLY A 132 20.92 4.84 7.99
N LEU A 133 19.89 4.52 7.21
CA LEU A 133 18.48 4.61 7.58
C LEU A 133 17.95 3.23 7.95
N ASN A 134 17.88 2.93 9.25
CA ASN A 134 17.52 1.61 9.77
C ASN A 134 16.01 1.41 9.88
N TYR A 135 15.30 1.49 8.73
CA TYR A 135 13.88 1.18 8.64
C TYR A 135 13.65 -0.09 7.84
N PRO A 136 12.75 -1.00 8.29
CA PRO A 136 12.36 -2.18 7.53
C PRO A 136 11.64 -1.87 6.21
N GLY A 137 11.02 -0.69 6.10
CA GLY A 137 10.30 -0.28 4.90
C GLY A 137 9.49 1.01 5.07
N HIS A 138 8.60 1.27 4.12
CA HIS A 138 7.74 2.45 4.11
C HIS A 138 6.85 2.56 5.36
N THR A 139 6.27 1.44 5.80
CA THR A 139 5.30 1.43 6.88
C THR A 139 5.88 1.95 8.18
N GLU A 140 7.10 1.55 8.51
CA GLU A 140 7.79 1.96 9.73
C GLU A 140 8.24 3.42 9.66
N ILE A 141 8.64 3.90 8.48
CA ILE A 141 8.95 5.33 8.26
C ILE A 141 7.67 6.16 8.49
N LEU A 142 6.56 5.75 7.88
CA LEU A 142 5.27 6.41 8.02
C LEU A 142 4.79 6.43 9.47
N ALA A 143 4.78 5.27 10.14
CA ALA A 143 4.35 5.15 11.54
C ALA A 143 5.22 6.03 12.46
N SER A 144 6.53 6.00 12.29
CA SER A 144 7.47 6.83 13.06
C SER A 144 7.20 8.33 12.83
N ARG A 145 7.09 8.76 11.56
CA ARG A 145 6.92 10.19 11.24
C ARG A 145 5.55 10.73 11.65
N THR A 146 4.51 9.92 11.56
CA THR A 146 3.13 10.29 11.93
C THR A 146 2.81 10.04 13.40
N LYS A 147 3.70 9.37 14.14
CA LYS A 147 3.48 8.93 15.54
C LYS A 147 2.20 8.09 15.70
N ALA A 148 1.89 7.26 14.68
CA ALA A 148 0.71 6.41 14.70
C ALA A 148 0.93 5.24 15.69
N PRO A 149 0.10 5.10 16.74
CA PRO A 149 0.28 4.06 17.77
C PRO A 149 -0.08 2.67 17.24
N GLU A 150 -1.08 2.59 16.40
CA GLU A 150 -1.58 1.36 15.79
C GLU A 150 -1.70 1.53 14.29
N HIS A 151 -1.13 0.61 13.56
CA HIS A 151 -1.25 0.58 12.10
C HIS A 151 -1.23 -0.85 11.60
N VAL A 152 -1.83 -1.06 10.43
CA VAL A 152 -1.86 -2.37 9.78
C VAL A 152 -1.68 -2.24 8.28
N MET A 153 -0.96 -3.18 7.69
CA MET A 153 -0.91 -3.35 6.25
C MET A 153 -2.13 -4.15 5.80
N ILE A 154 -2.91 -3.56 4.91
CA ILE A 154 -4.05 -4.20 4.24
C ILE A 154 -3.65 -4.39 2.79
N LEU A 155 -3.74 -5.63 2.30
CA LEU A 155 -3.60 -5.93 0.89
C LEU A 155 -4.99 -5.90 0.24
N ALA A 156 -5.16 -5.12 -0.82
CA ALA A 156 -6.47 -4.90 -1.42
C ALA A 156 -6.47 -5.11 -2.93
N LEU A 157 -7.55 -5.68 -3.42
CA LEU A 157 -8.03 -5.62 -4.80
C LEU A 157 -9.25 -4.68 -4.85
N PRO A 158 -9.72 -4.24 -6.01
CA PRO A 158 -10.92 -3.42 -6.11
C PRO A 158 -12.15 -4.02 -5.42
N GLU A 159 -12.23 -5.36 -5.39
CA GLU A 159 -13.36 -6.15 -4.89
C GLU A 159 -13.17 -6.77 -3.51
N LEU A 160 -11.95 -6.85 -2.97
CA LEU A 160 -11.65 -7.55 -1.72
C LEU A 160 -10.44 -6.92 -1.00
N ALA A 161 -10.56 -6.68 0.29
CA ALA A 161 -9.43 -6.26 1.14
C ALA A 161 -9.10 -7.31 2.20
N VAL A 162 -7.81 -7.53 2.46
CA VAL A 162 -7.33 -8.50 3.43
C VAL A 162 -6.41 -7.82 4.44
N ALA A 163 -6.82 -7.80 5.70
CA ALA A 163 -5.97 -7.42 6.83
C ALA A 163 -5.32 -8.67 7.43
N HIS A 164 -4.11 -8.53 7.96
CA HIS A 164 -3.36 -9.64 8.54
C HIS A 164 -3.12 -9.38 10.02
N VAL A 165 -3.39 -10.39 10.86
CA VAL A 165 -3.12 -10.30 12.30
C VAL A 165 -1.61 -10.31 12.55
N THR A 166 -0.92 -11.23 11.88
CA THR A 166 0.55 -11.34 11.91
C THR A 166 1.11 -11.26 10.50
N LEU A 167 2.31 -10.68 10.33
CA LEU A 167 2.93 -10.46 9.01
C LEU A 167 4.35 -11.05 8.93
N HIS A 168 5.36 -10.26 9.16
CA HIS A 168 6.76 -10.59 8.88
C HIS A 168 7.43 -11.30 10.06
N LEU A 169 7.00 -12.52 10.36
CA LEU A 169 7.57 -13.37 11.40
C LEU A 169 7.61 -14.85 10.98
N ALA A 170 8.40 -15.64 11.64
CA ALA A 170 8.45 -17.08 11.38
C ALA A 170 7.09 -17.72 11.68
N LEU A 171 6.64 -18.65 10.84
CA LEU A 171 5.32 -19.28 10.97
C LEU A 171 5.09 -19.89 12.37
N ARG A 172 6.11 -20.50 12.98
CA ARG A 172 6.04 -21.05 14.34
C ARG A 172 5.71 -20.01 15.42
N ASN A 173 6.02 -18.73 15.18
CA ASN A 173 5.78 -17.63 16.13
C ASN A 173 4.38 -17.01 15.95
N VAL A 174 3.59 -17.45 14.96
CA VAL A 174 2.22 -16.98 14.75
C VAL A 174 1.36 -17.28 15.97
N PHE A 175 1.53 -18.46 16.56
CA PHE A 175 0.74 -18.91 17.71
C PHE A 175 0.98 -18.04 18.95
N ASP A 176 2.22 -17.60 19.18
CA ASP A 176 2.59 -16.75 20.32
C ASP A 176 2.07 -15.31 20.15
N GLU A 177 1.91 -14.88 18.90
CA GLU A 177 1.51 -13.50 18.54
C GLU A 177 0.00 -13.36 18.28
N LEU A 178 -0.73 -14.48 18.16
CA LEU A 178 -2.16 -14.45 17.91
C LEU A 178 -2.91 -14.22 19.24
N SER A 179 -3.72 -13.14 19.28
CA SER A 179 -4.55 -12.85 20.44
C SER A 179 -5.91 -12.27 20.02
N VAL A 180 -6.87 -12.36 20.94
CA VAL A 180 -8.22 -11.78 20.75
C VAL A 180 -8.14 -10.29 20.42
N GLU A 181 -7.35 -9.55 21.18
CA GLU A 181 -7.22 -8.10 21.08
C GLU A 181 -6.64 -7.71 19.71
N ARG A 182 -5.62 -8.44 19.24
CA ARG A 182 -5.02 -8.18 17.91
C ARG A 182 -6.03 -8.44 16.79
N ILE A 183 -6.79 -9.53 16.85
CA ILE A 183 -7.81 -9.84 15.83
C ILE A 183 -8.86 -8.73 15.79
N VAL A 184 -9.39 -8.33 16.96
CA VAL A 184 -10.38 -7.27 17.08
C VAL A 184 -9.83 -5.95 16.53
N ALA A 185 -8.60 -5.56 16.89
CA ALA A 185 -7.97 -4.34 16.39
C ALA A 185 -7.81 -4.35 14.86
N ARG A 186 -7.41 -5.49 14.25
CA ARG A 186 -7.29 -5.62 12.79
C ARG A 186 -8.65 -5.59 12.08
N ALA A 187 -9.67 -6.23 12.67
CA ALA A 187 -11.04 -6.17 12.15
C ALA A 187 -11.56 -4.74 12.16
N GLN A 188 -11.36 -3.98 13.26
CA GLN A 188 -11.77 -2.59 13.38
C GLN A 188 -11.08 -1.67 12.36
N LEU A 189 -9.77 -1.81 12.15
CA LEU A 189 -9.04 -1.03 11.16
C LEU A 189 -9.53 -1.34 9.73
N LEU A 190 -9.83 -2.62 9.43
CA LEU A 190 -10.38 -3.04 8.15
C LEU A 190 -11.80 -2.50 7.96
N GLU A 191 -12.65 -2.56 8.98
CA GLU A 191 -14.00 -2.01 8.94
C GLU A 191 -13.99 -0.50 8.68
N ASN A 192 -13.18 0.25 9.42
CA ASN A 192 -13.07 1.70 9.27
C ASN A 192 -12.63 2.09 7.85
N LEU A 193 -11.69 1.33 7.28
CA LEU A 193 -11.23 1.54 5.91
C LEU A 193 -12.33 1.25 4.89
N LEU A 194 -12.97 0.08 5.00
CA LEU A 194 -13.98 -0.36 4.04
C LEU A 194 -15.27 0.46 4.14
N THR A 195 -15.66 0.91 5.33
CA THR A 195 -16.83 1.79 5.51
C THR A 195 -16.67 3.09 4.72
N LYS A 196 -15.48 3.70 4.75
CA LYS A 196 -15.18 4.90 3.96
C LYS A 196 -15.30 4.64 2.45
N VAL A 197 -14.77 3.51 1.98
CA VAL A 197 -14.73 3.18 0.55
C VAL A 197 -16.08 2.76 0.00
N LEU A 198 -16.88 2.04 0.80
CA LEU A 198 -18.15 1.45 0.39
C LEU A 198 -19.36 2.37 0.69
N GLY A 199 -19.23 3.32 1.61
CA GLY A 199 -20.34 4.15 2.09
C GLY A 199 -21.42 3.36 2.88
N ARG A 200 -21.09 2.15 3.33
CA ARG A 200 -21.95 1.25 4.11
C ARG A 200 -21.13 0.38 5.04
N THR A 201 -21.78 -0.27 6.01
CA THR A 201 -21.13 -1.29 6.85
C THR A 201 -20.63 -2.45 5.99
N PRO A 202 -19.33 -2.80 6.05
CA PRO A 202 -18.77 -3.91 5.30
C PRO A 202 -19.07 -5.25 5.96
N ARG A 203 -19.14 -6.30 5.15
CA ARG A 203 -19.19 -7.70 5.59
C ARG A 203 -17.77 -8.23 5.72
N ILE A 204 -17.34 -8.54 6.94
CA ILE A 204 -15.99 -9.00 7.23
C ILE A 204 -16.01 -10.47 7.63
N ALA A 205 -15.06 -11.26 7.13
CA ALA A 205 -14.85 -12.62 7.58
C ALA A 205 -13.53 -12.76 8.35
N LEU A 206 -13.54 -13.53 9.43
CA LEU A 206 -12.33 -13.98 10.11
C LEU A 206 -11.95 -15.36 9.58
N ALA A 207 -10.74 -15.51 9.07
CA ALA A 207 -10.22 -16.79 8.65
C ALA A 207 -9.97 -17.69 9.86
N ALA A 208 -10.23 -18.97 9.74
CA ALA A 208 -9.73 -19.96 10.69
C ALA A 208 -8.20 -20.11 10.53
N LEU A 209 -7.53 -20.49 11.60
CA LEU A 209 -6.09 -20.76 11.59
C LEU A 209 -5.82 -22.21 11.16
N ASN A 210 -6.57 -23.14 11.74
CA ASN A 210 -6.38 -24.58 11.57
C ASN A 210 -7.23 -25.14 10.42
N PRO A 211 -6.85 -26.32 9.87
CA PRO A 211 -7.62 -26.99 8.83
C PRO A 211 -9.08 -27.17 9.24
N HIS A 212 -10.01 -26.96 8.32
CA HIS A 212 -11.46 -27.14 8.48
C HIS A 212 -12.08 -26.35 9.66
N GLY A 213 -11.37 -25.33 10.17
CA GLY A 213 -11.79 -24.60 11.37
C GLY A 213 -11.70 -25.43 12.63
N SER A 214 -10.63 -26.24 12.77
CA SER A 214 -10.31 -27.18 13.86
C SER A 214 -11.16 -28.45 13.91
N ASP A 215 -12.19 -28.63 13.10
CA ASP A 215 -13.14 -29.77 13.22
C ASP A 215 -13.55 -30.04 14.68
N GLY A 216 -14.00 -28.98 15.37
CA GLY A 216 -14.43 -29.11 16.78
C GLY A 216 -13.29 -29.30 17.78
N GLY A 217 -12.05 -28.97 17.44
CA GLY A 217 -10.88 -29.06 18.31
C GLY A 217 -9.97 -30.27 17.99
N LEU A 218 -10.25 -30.99 16.92
CA LEU A 218 -9.43 -32.13 16.49
C LEU A 218 -8.04 -31.70 16.02
N PHE A 219 -7.93 -30.50 15.40
CA PHE A 219 -6.69 -29.97 14.81
C PHE A 219 -6.19 -28.71 15.53
N GLY A 220 -6.50 -28.53 16.79
CA GLY A 220 -6.16 -27.36 17.57
C GLY A 220 -7.39 -26.71 18.18
N ASN A 221 -7.20 -25.73 19.04
CA ASN A 221 -8.29 -25.07 19.75
C ASN A 221 -8.33 -23.54 19.60
N GLU A 222 -7.46 -22.99 18.76
CA GLU A 222 -7.30 -21.54 18.56
C GLU A 222 -8.59 -20.91 18.03
N GLU A 223 -9.37 -21.63 17.23
CA GLU A 223 -10.69 -21.18 16.79
C GLU A 223 -11.63 -20.93 17.94
N GLN A 224 -11.66 -21.87 18.91
CA GLN A 224 -12.55 -21.79 20.08
C GLN A 224 -12.04 -20.82 21.13
N THR A 225 -10.72 -20.77 21.34
CA THR A 225 -10.11 -20.02 22.46
C THR A 225 -9.72 -18.59 22.10
N ILE A 226 -9.51 -18.30 20.83
CA ILE A 226 -9.01 -16.98 20.37
C ILE A 226 -9.93 -16.37 19.30
N ILE A 227 -10.17 -17.07 18.16
CA ILE A 227 -10.81 -16.45 17.00
C ILE A 227 -12.31 -16.24 17.22
N GLN A 228 -13.00 -17.25 17.77
CA GLN A 228 -14.43 -17.14 18.08
C GLN A 228 -14.72 -16.06 19.15
N PRO A 229 -13.97 -15.94 20.26
CA PRO A 229 -14.09 -14.83 21.20
C PRO A 229 -13.89 -13.48 20.53
N ALA A 230 -12.89 -13.34 19.65
CA ALA A 230 -12.67 -12.10 18.87
C ALA A 230 -13.88 -11.78 17.98
N ALA A 231 -14.43 -12.78 17.28
CA ALA A 231 -15.63 -12.60 16.46
C ALA A 231 -16.84 -12.11 17.29
N ASN A 232 -17.00 -12.65 18.50
CA ASN A 232 -18.09 -12.27 19.40
C ASN A 232 -17.93 -10.81 19.88
N ILE A 233 -16.70 -10.39 20.23
CA ILE A 233 -16.40 -9.00 20.60
C ILE A 233 -16.68 -8.05 19.43
N CYS A 234 -16.23 -8.38 18.23
CA CYS A 234 -16.51 -7.59 17.02
C CYS A 234 -18.02 -7.39 16.82
N LYS A 235 -18.80 -8.45 16.94
CA LYS A 235 -20.28 -8.38 16.84
C LYS A 235 -20.90 -7.50 17.93
N GLN A 236 -20.42 -7.62 19.17
CA GLN A 236 -20.88 -6.77 20.30
C GLN A 236 -20.56 -5.28 20.07
N GLN A 237 -19.49 -4.98 19.34
CA GLN A 237 -19.11 -3.63 18.92
C GLN A 237 -19.89 -3.14 17.68
N GLY A 238 -20.82 -3.92 17.14
CA GLY A 238 -21.70 -3.56 16.02
C GLY A 238 -21.15 -3.89 14.64
N MET A 239 -19.99 -4.58 14.54
CA MET A 239 -19.43 -5.00 13.27
C MET A 239 -20.21 -6.16 12.64
N THR A 240 -20.35 -6.17 11.32
CA THR A 240 -20.89 -7.33 10.57
C THR A 240 -19.77 -8.33 10.30
N VAL A 241 -19.53 -9.21 11.25
CA VAL A 241 -18.43 -10.19 11.22
C VAL A 241 -18.98 -11.61 11.19
N SER A 242 -18.38 -12.47 10.35
CA SER A 242 -18.59 -13.92 10.27
C SER A 242 -17.29 -14.66 10.53
N GLY A 243 -17.37 -15.84 11.09
CA GLY A 243 -16.19 -16.70 11.32
C GLY A 243 -16.03 -17.14 12.77
N PRO A 244 -15.00 -17.98 13.04
CA PRO A 244 -13.96 -18.43 12.08
C PRO A 244 -14.50 -19.27 10.92
N ILE A 245 -13.97 -19.00 9.70
CA ILE A 245 -14.35 -19.75 8.48
C ILE A 245 -13.10 -20.45 7.95
N PRO A 246 -13.18 -21.74 7.55
CA PRO A 246 -12.07 -22.47 6.95
C PRO A 246 -11.44 -21.70 5.79
N ALA A 247 -10.11 -21.51 5.83
CA ALA A 247 -9.41 -20.62 4.90
C ALA A 247 -9.43 -21.12 3.45
N ASP A 248 -9.46 -22.43 3.25
CA ASP A 248 -9.52 -23.09 1.94
C ASP A 248 -10.79 -22.77 1.15
N THR A 249 -11.91 -22.51 1.82
CA THR A 249 -13.19 -22.13 1.21
C THR A 249 -13.48 -20.63 1.30
N LEU A 250 -12.97 -19.95 2.33
CA LEU A 250 -13.26 -18.55 2.62
C LEU A 250 -12.91 -17.62 1.45
N PHE A 251 -11.71 -17.73 0.90
CA PHE A 251 -11.25 -16.81 -0.15
C PHE A 251 -12.00 -17.00 -1.47
N LEU A 252 -12.47 -18.22 -1.77
CA LEU A 252 -13.37 -18.45 -2.91
C LEU A 252 -14.70 -17.72 -2.70
N ARG A 253 -15.33 -17.85 -1.54
CA ARG A 253 -16.58 -17.15 -1.19
C ARG A 253 -16.41 -15.63 -1.21
N ALA A 254 -15.27 -15.14 -0.69
CA ALA A 254 -14.93 -13.71 -0.71
C ALA A 254 -14.75 -13.19 -2.15
N SER A 255 -14.10 -13.95 -3.03
CA SER A 255 -13.95 -13.57 -4.46
C SER A 255 -15.28 -13.52 -5.21
N GLN A 256 -16.29 -14.24 -4.73
CA GLN A 256 -17.65 -14.23 -5.27
C GLN A 256 -18.52 -13.10 -4.67
N GLY A 257 -17.93 -12.23 -3.84
CA GLY A 257 -18.60 -11.06 -3.27
C GLY A 257 -19.44 -11.34 -2.02
N GLU A 258 -19.25 -12.48 -1.36
CA GLU A 258 -19.94 -12.74 -0.09
C GLU A 258 -19.43 -11.83 1.03
N PHE A 259 -18.13 -11.53 1.03
CA PHE A 259 -17.45 -10.66 1.98
C PHE A 259 -16.75 -9.51 1.27
N ASP A 260 -16.71 -8.35 1.92
CA ASP A 260 -16.01 -7.17 1.45
C ASP A 260 -14.56 -7.14 1.96
N GLY A 261 -14.31 -7.82 3.09
CA GLY A 261 -13.00 -7.94 3.71
C GLY A 261 -12.78 -9.24 4.45
N VAL A 262 -11.50 -9.62 4.57
CA VAL A 262 -11.06 -10.81 5.30
C VAL A 262 -9.97 -10.41 6.29
N VAL A 263 -10.06 -10.90 7.53
CA VAL A 263 -8.96 -10.86 8.50
C VAL A 263 -8.27 -12.22 8.47
N ALA A 264 -7.07 -12.26 7.89
CA ALA A 264 -6.21 -13.43 7.83
C ALA A 264 -5.32 -13.51 9.08
N MET A 265 -5.08 -14.69 9.61
CA MET A 265 -4.31 -14.87 10.83
C MET A 265 -2.81 -14.71 10.60
N TYR A 266 -2.30 -15.05 9.42
CA TYR A 266 -0.88 -14.92 9.06
C TYR A 266 -0.68 -14.52 7.60
N HIS A 267 0.54 -14.09 7.29
CA HIS A 267 0.93 -13.51 6.02
C HIS A 267 0.48 -14.33 4.80
N ASP A 268 0.94 -15.58 4.67
CA ASP A 268 0.71 -16.36 3.45
C ASP A 268 -0.74 -16.78 3.28
N GLN A 269 -1.51 -16.92 4.38
CA GLN A 269 -2.93 -17.21 4.32
C GLN A 269 -3.70 -16.18 3.48
N GLY A 270 -3.41 -14.89 3.67
CA GLY A 270 -4.07 -13.82 2.92
C GLY A 270 -3.34 -13.47 1.63
N HIS A 271 -2.00 -13.40 1.64
CA HIS A 271 -1.20 -12.95 0.50
C HIS A 271 -1.29 -13.90 -0.70
N ILE A 272 -1.17 -15.22 -0.47
CA ILE A 272 -1.24 -16.21 -1.56
C ILE A 272 -2.60 -16.12 -2.23
N ALA A 273 -3.68 -16.16 -1.44
CA ALA A 273 -5.04 -16.11 -1.97
C ALA A 273 -5.29 -14.84 -2.78
N LEU A 274 -4.97 -13.66 -2.23
CA LEU A 274 -5.26 -12.40 -2.89
C LEU A 274 -4.40 -12.18 -4.14
N LYS A 275 -3.12 -12.57 -4.11
CA LYS A 275 -2.24 -12.46 -5.27
C LYS A 275 -2.65 -13.39 -6.40
N LEU A 276 -3.15 -14.60 -6.12
CA LEU A 276 -3.71 -15.49 -7.13
C LEU A 276 -4.97 -14.90 -7.79
N LEU A 277 -5.78 -14.17 -7.03
CA LEU A 277 -6.97 -13.49 -7.56
C LEU A 277 -6.64 -12.27 -8.44
N GLY A 278 -5.53 -11.55 -8.16
CA GLY A 278 -5.27 -10.32 -8.91
C GLY A 278 -3.94 -9.64 -8.63
N GLN A 279 -2.81 -10.33 -8.73
CA GLN A 279 -1.49 -9.79 -8.37
C GLN A 279 -1.18 -8.43 -8.99
N ARG A 280 -1.48 -8.21 -10.28
CA ARG A 280 -1.19 -6.95 -11.00
C ARG A 280 -2.01 -5.76 -10.50
N ARG A 281 -3.18 -6.02 -9.92
CA ARG A 281 -4.09 -4.98 -9.38
C ARG A 281 -4.00 -4.83 -7.87
N ALA A 282 -3.17 -5.65 -7.22
CA ALA A 282 -3.02 -5.63 -5.77
C ALA A 282 -2.36 -4.32 -5.31
N VAL A 283 -2.85 -3.80 -4.21
CA VAL A 283 -2.44 -2.53 -3.59
C VAL A 283 -2.18 -2.76 -2.10
N ASN A 284 -1.10 -2.21 -1.59
CA ASN A 284 -0.88 -2.12 -0.15
C ASN A 284 -1.46 -0.80 0.37
N ILE A 285 -2.28 -0.88 1.40
CA ILE A 285 -2.85 0.26 2.13
C ILE A 285 -2.34 0.21 3.56
N THR A 286 -1.84 1.32 4.09
CA THR A 286 -1.49 1.40 5.51
C THR A 286 -2.63 2.07 6.25
N ALA A 287 -3.46 1.27 6.93
CA ALA A 287 -4.54 1.76 7.77
C ALA A 287 -4.05 2.13 9.18
N GLY A 288 -4.74 3.05 9.88
CA GLY A 288 -4.38 3.52 11.21
C GLY A 288 -3.49 4.76 11.22
N LEU A 289 -3.01 5.22 10.06
CA LEU A 289 -2.28 6.48 9.95
C LEU A 289 -3.25 7.69 9.96
N PRO A 290 -2.82 8.87 10.45
CA PRO A 290 -3.62 10.11 10.35
C PRO A 290 -3.69 10.67 8.92
N ILE A 291 -2.98 10.07 7.98
CA ILE A 291 -2.93 10.40 6.55
C ILE A 291 -3.28 9.17 5.72
N ILE A 292 -3.76 9.38 4.50
CA ILE A 292 -4.05 8.28 3.58
C ILE A 292 -2.77 7.92 2.84
N ARG A 293 -2.41 6.63 2.91
CA ARG A 293 -1.28 6.09 2.16
C ARG A 293 -1.63 4.78 1.48
N THR A 294 -1.39 4.73 0.20
CA THR A 294 -1.45 3.51 -0.62
C THR A 294 -0.13 3.27 -1.33
N SER A 295 0.12 2.07 -1.78
CA SER A 295 1.32 1.75 -2.57
C SER A 295 1.10 0.58 -3.50
N VAL A 296 1.99 0.47 -4.49
CA VAL A 296 2.10 -0.75 -5.29
C VAL A 296 2.42 -1.97 -4.40
N ALA A 297 2.02 -3.16 -4.85
CA ALA A 297 2.22 -4.42 -4.14
C ALA A 297 3.43 -5.22 -4.65
N HIS A 298 4.40 -4.56 -5.29
CA HIS A 298 5.65 -5.13 -5.80
C HIS A 298 6.86 -4.32 -5.33
N GLY A 299 8.07 -4.86 -5.51
CA GLY A 299 9.34 -4.20 -5.19
C GLY A 299 9.90 -3.37 -6.34
N THR A 300 11.16 -2.98 -6.21
CA THR A 300 11.92 -2.18 -7.19
C THR A 300 12.16 -2.88 -8.53
N ALA A 301 12.02 -4.21 -8.59
CA ALA A 301 12.08 -5.04 -9.78
C ALA A 301 13.26 -4.70 -10.70
N TYR A 302 14.49 -4.74 -10.16
CA TYR A 302 15.72 -4.39 -10.89
C TYR A 302 15.98 -5.26 -12.11
N ASP A 303 15.41 -6.46 -12.14
CA ASP A 303 15.48 -7.39 -13.29
C ASP A 303 14.81 -6.84 -14.56
N ILE A 304 13.77 -6.03 -14.41
CA ILE A 304 13.01 -5.41 -15.50
C ILE A 304 13.05 -3.88 -15.53
N ALA A 305 13.58 -3.24 -14.48
CA ALA A 305 13.65 -1.78 -14.38
C ALA A 305 14.40 -1.15 -15.56
N TRP A 306 13.94 0.02 -15.99
CA TRP A 306 14.52 0.80 -17.08
C TRP A 306 14.60 0.08 -18.44
N LYS A 307 13.70 -0.90 -18.66
CA LYS A 307 13.56 -1.63 -19.93
C LYS A 307 12.25 -1.30 -20.65
N GLY A 308 11.42 -0.42 -20.12
CA GLY A 308 10.09 -0.13 -20.67
C GLY A 308 9.08 -1.27 -20.49
N MET A 309 9.37 -2.26 -19.64
CA MET A 309 8.58 -3.49 -19.48
C MET A 309 7.71 -3.51 -18.22
N ALA A 310 7.94 -2.61 -17.26
CA ALA A 310 7.20 -2.60 -16.01
C ALA A 310 5.70 -2.34 -16.25
N ASP A 311 4.86 -3.04 -15.48
CA ASP A 311 3.39 -2.91 -15.51
C ASP A 311 2.96 -1.86 -14.48
N GLU A 312 2.26 -0.83 -14.92
CA GLU A 312 1.79 0.30 -14.11
C GLU A 312 0.46 0.06 -13.38
N SER A 313 -0.23 -1.05 -13.66
CA SER A 313 -1.60 -1.33 -13.16
C SER A 313 -1.74 -1.25 -11.65
N SER A 314 -0.71 -1.68 -10.91
CA SER A 314 -0.69 -1.59 -9.44
C SER A 314 -0.63 -0.14 -8.97
N LEU A 315 0.12 0.74 -9.64
CA LEU A 315 0.21 2.17 -9.30
C LEU A 315 -1.11 2.89 -9.58
N VAL A 316 -1.73 2.60 -10.72
CA VAL A 316 -3.07 3.12 -11.06
C VAL A 316 -4.11 2.67 -10.03
N SER A 317 -4.09 1.39 -9.66
CA SER A 317 -4.98 0.86 -8.62
C SER A 317 -4.75 1.52 -7.27
N ALA A 318 -3.48 1.76 -6.90
CA ALA A 318 -3.12 2.46 -5.67
C ALA A 318 -3.66 3.90 -5.66
N ALA A 319 -3.55 4.61 -6.77
CA ALA A 319 -4.10 5.96 -6.90
C ALA A 319 -5.64 5.97 -6.82
N LYS A 320 -6.33 5.01 -7.44
CA LYS A 320 -7.79 4.86 -7.33
C LYS A 320 -8.23 4.62 -5.89
N TRP A 321 -7.53 3.77 -5.15
CA TRP A 321 -7.78 3.54 -3.72
C TRP A 321 -7.53 4.81 -2.90
N ALA A 322 -6.45 5.54 -3.17
CA ALA A 322 -6.12 6.80 -2.50
C ALA A 322 -7.25 7.84 -2.65
N VAL A 323 -7.79 7.97 -3.86
CA VAL A 323 -8.91 8.88 -4.14
C VAL A 323 -10.17 8.45 -3.39
N LYS A 324 -10.55 7.16 -3.46
CA LYS A 324 -11.74 6.63 -2.76
C LYS A 324 -11.67 6.82 -1.24
N LEU A 325 -10.48 6.69 -0.65
CA LEU A 325 -10.27 6.90 0.78
C LEU A 325 -10.30 8.38 1.18
N GLY A 326 -10.07 9.28 0.23
CA GLY A 326 -10.07 10.73 0.44
C GLY A 326 -11.38 11.43 0.12
N SER A 327 -12.37 10.71 -0.42
CA SER A 327 -13.69 11.23 -0.83
C SER A 327 -14.63 11.47 0.33
#